data_5649918cc2ca8f4d8fb926ce5126197e
#
_entry.id   5649918cc2ca8f4d8fb926ce5126197e
#
_cell.length_a   1.000
_cell.length_b   1.000
_cell.length_c   1.000
_cell.angle_alpha   90.00
_cell.angle_beta   90.00
_cell.angle_gamma   90.00
#
_symmetry.space_group_name_H-M   'P 1'
#
loop_
_entity.id
_entity.type
_entity.pdbx_description
1 polymer ?
#
loop_
_entity_poly.entity_id
_entity_poly.type
_entity_poly.pdbx_seq_one_letter_code
_entity_poly.pdbx_strand_id
1 'polypeptide(L)'
;MAKDKLISPSFCYILAANFLLFFAFYLILPILPFYLQDQFDADKSMIGFILSCYTIAALCIRPFSGYLLDTFARRPLYLLAYSVFMVIFAGYMIASLLSIFIVLRILHGFAFGMVTVAGNTILIDILPSSRRGEGIGYYGLANNIAMSFGPMIGLFMQGNFTYDVIFSCSLLSGSLGFIMAYMVKTPYKQPVKREPISLDRFFLVKGTWAGISLLLLSIPYGMTTTYVAMYAAEIGISVNSGLYFTFMAMGLAVSRLFSGRQVDKGRITLVISLGMYLAAATFFLLAALKELMHWNPVFSSYLYIGIALSQGVAFGTMFPAFNTLFVNLAPNNQRGTATSTYLTSWDVGIGIGLMAGGSIAQELGGFNYAYLSGACLTVLSTFFFLFKAGPHFNRHKLR
;
A
#
# COMPACT_ATOMS: atom_id res chain seq x y z
N MET A 1 38.66 6.60 -9.29
CA MET A 1 37.31 7.05 -9.60
C MET A 1 36.65 7.44 -8.29
N ALA A 2 36.27 8.72 -8.12
CA ALA A 2 35.52 9.15 -6.93
C ALA A 2 34.18 8.41 -6.93
N LYS A 3 33.86 7.70 -5.83
CA LYS A 3 32.55 7.05 -5.68
C LYS A 3 31.47 8.15 -5.71
N ASP A 4 30.55 8.06 -6.65
CA ASP A 4 29.39 8.97 -6.71
C ASP A 4 28.68 9.00 -5.35
N LYS A 5 28.53 10.20 -4.77
CA LYS A 5 27.90 10.36 -3.46
C LYS A 5 26.39 10.14 -3.61
N LEU A 6 25.86 9.10 -2.97
CA LEU A 6 24.41 8.86 -2.90
C LEU A 6 23.72 9.89 -2.01
N ILE A 7 24.31 10.13 -0.84
CA ILE A 7 23.75 11.04 0.17
C ILE A 7 24.02 12.47 -0.26
N SER A 8 22.99 13.11 -0.79
CA SER A 8 22.95 14.55 -1.10
C SER A 8 21.81 15.21 -0.29
N PRO A 9 21.83 16.52 -0.04
CA PRO A 9 20.73 17.19 0.64
C PRO A 9 19.37 16.94 -0.04
N SER A 10 19.29 17.00 -1.38
CA SER A 10 18.06 16.73 -2.11
C SER A 10 17.59 15.28 -1.95
N PHE A 11 18.51 14.31 -1.84
CA PHE A 11 18.15 12.92 -1.56
C PHE A 11 17.58 12.76 -0.15
N CYS A 12 18.17 13.38 0.87
CA CYS A 12 17.63 13.35 2.22
C CYS A 12 16.25 14.02 2.30
N TYR A 13 16.08 15.16 1.62
CA TYR A 13 14.79 15.85 1.60
C TYR A 13 13.70 15.05 0.91
N ILE A 14 13.97 14.39 -0.23
CA ILE A 14 12.95 13.57 -0.90
C ILE A 14 12.59 12.32 -0.10
N LEU A 15 13.56 11.72 0.61
CA LEU A 15 13.27 10.60 1.52
C LEU A 15 12.38 11.04 2.70
N ALA A 16 12.71 12.18 3.32
CA ALA A 16 11.92 12.72 4.43
C ALA A 16 10.51 13.13 3.95
N ALA A 17 10.39 13.78 2.79
CA ALA A 17 9.11 14.13 2.20
C ALA A 17 8.25 12.90 1.92
N ASN A 18 8.84 11.83 1.37
CA ASN A 18 8.15 10.57 1.11
C ASN A 18 7.68 9.89 2.40
N PHE A 19 8.57 9.80 3.40
CA PHE A 19 8.22 9.24 4.71
C PHE A 19 7.05 9.97 5.34
N LEU A 20 7.11 11.31 5.40
CA LEU A 20 6.10 12.16 6.04
C LEU A 20 4.74 12.12 5.29
N LEU A 21 4.77 12.04 3.95
CA LEU A 21 3.57 11.86 3.13
C LEU A 21 2.89 10.54 3.44
N PHE A 22 3.62 9.44 3.40
CA PHE A 22 3.07 8.12 3.67
C PHE A 22 2.69 7.95 5.14
N PHE A 23 3.44 8.54 6.06
CA PHE A 23 3.09 8.53 7.48
C PHE A 23 1.77 9.26 7.74
N ALA A 24 1.57 10.45 7.17
CA ALA A 24 0.31 11.19 7.25
C ALA A 24 -0.88 10.37 6.71
N PHE A 25 -0.67 9.67 5.59
CA PHE A 25 -1.69 8.80 4.99
C PHE A 25 -2.00 7.58 5.87
N TYR A 26 -0.96 6.82 6.27
CA TYR A 26 -1.15 5.59 7.05
C TYR A 26 -1.63 5.84 8.47
N LEU A 27 -1.36 7.02 9.05
CA LEU A 27 -1.85 7.40 10.37
C LEU A 27 -3.38 7.34 10.42
N ILE A 28 -4.06 7.85 9.39
CA ILE A 28 -5.53 7.91 9.37
C ILE A 28 -6.18 6.67 8.76
N LEU A 29 -5.46 5.87 7.99
CA LEU A 29 -6.06 4.79 7.20
C LEU A 29 -6.94 3.84 8.03
N PRO A 30 -6.49 3.27 9.18
CA PRO A 30 -7.31 2.39 10.01
C PRO A 30 -8.30 3.16 10.90
N ILE A 31 -8.19 4.49 10.98
CA ILE A 31 -9.07 5.35 11.78
C ILE A 31 -10.32 5.74 11.00
N LEU A 32 -10.20 5.92 9.69
CA LEU A 32 -11.28 6.39 8.83
C LEU A 32 -12.56 5.55 8.91
N PRO A 33 -12.52 4.21 8.99
CA PRO A 33 -13.73 3.42 9.20
C PRO A 33 -14.48 3.81 10.47
N PHE A 34 -13.78 3.97 11.60
CA PHE A 34 -14.39 4.40 12.86
C PHE A 34 -14.93 5.82 12.77
N TYR A 35 -14.16 6.76 12.19
CA TYR A 35 -14.58 8.12 11.98
C TYR A 35 -15.88 8.22 11.16
N LEU A 36 -15.98 7.45 10.07
CA LEU A 36 -17.16 7.43 9.22
C LEU A 36 -18.38 6.83 9.93
N GLN A 37 -18.18 5.82 10.76
CA GLN A 37 -19.23 5.25 11.58
C GLN A 37 -19.70 6.22 12.66
N ASP A 38 -18.77 6.82 13.42
CA ASP A 38 -19.08 7.66 14.57
C ASP A 38 -19.64 9.03 14.16
N GLN A 39 -19.11 9.62 13.07
CA GLN A 39 -19.46 11.00 12.66
C GLN A 39 -20.65 11.05 11.69
N PHE A 40 -20.82 10.05 10.84
CA PHE A 40 -21.82 10.04 9.77
C PHE A 40 -22.79 8.89 9.85
N ASP A 41 -22.72 8.06 10.89
CA ASP A 41 -23.53 6.84 11.05
C ASP A 41 -23.50 5.92 9.80
N ALA A 42 -22.32 5.89 9.13
CA ALA A 42 -22.15 5.15 7.91
C ALA A 42 -22.05 3.64 8.20
N ASP A 43 -22.82 2.85 7.47
CA ASP A 43 -22.73 1.39 7.54
C ASP A 43 -21.41 0.85 6.92
N LYS A 44 -21.11 -0.42 7.17
CA LYS A 44 -19.86 -1.04 6.69
C LYS A 44 -19.72 -1.02 5.17
N SER A 45 -20.82 -1.13 4.42
CA SER A 45 -20.84 -1.08 2.95
C SER A 45 -20.50 0.32 2.45
N MET A 46 -21.13 1.36 3.04
CA MET A 46 -20.87 2.76 2.72
C MET A 46 -19.42 3.14 3.05
N ILE A 47 -18.90 2.69 4.19
CA ILE A 47 -17.48 2.88 4.56
C ILE A 47 -16.57 2.29 3.47
N GLY A 48 -16.82 1.05 3.05
CA GLY A 48 -16.06 0.39 2.00
C GLY A 48 -16.09 1.15 0.68
N PHE A 49 -17.26 1.63 0.27
CA PHE A 49 -17.43 2.45 -0.91
C PHE A 49 -16.62 3.75 -0.83
N ILE A 50 -16.75 4.51 0.26
CA ILE A 50 -16.06 5.79 0.45
C ILE A 50 -14.54 5.62 0.43
N LEU A 51 -14.04 4.59 1.10
CA LEU A 51 -12.61 4.33 1.15
C LEU A 51 -12.07 3.85 -0.21
N SER A 52 -12.84 3.07 -0.96
CA SER A 52 -12.47 2.63 -2.31
C SER A 52 -12.41 3.78 -3.33
N CYS A 53 -13.23 4.83 -3.16
CA CYS A 53 -13.21 6.02 -4.03
C CYS A 53 -11.81 6.65 -4.10
N TYR A 54 -11.08 6.69 -2.99
CA TYR A 54 -9.70 7.17 -2.94
C TYR A 54 -8.77 6.33 -3.83
N THR A 55 -8.84 5.02 -3.70
CA THR A 55 -7.97 4.09 -4.44
C THR A 55 -8.28 4.14 -5.93
N ILE A 56 -9.57 4.19 -6.29
CA ILE A 56 -10.01 4.31 -7.69
C ILE A 56 -9.51 5.63 -8.29
N ALA A 57 -9.64 6.75 -7.58
CA ALA A 57 -9.16 8.05 -8.03
C ALA A 57 -7.63 8.05 -8.22
N ALA A 58 -6.87 7.46 -7.28
CA ALA A 58 -5.43 7.33 -7.40
C ALA A 58 -5.01 6.48 -8.61
N LEU A 59 -5.73 5.37 -8.88
CA LEU A 59 -5.50 4.55 -10.06
C LEU A 59 -5.80 5.30 -11.37
N CYS A 60 -6.91 6.05 -11.41
CA CYS A 60 -7.30 6.81 -12.60
C CYS A 60 -6.27 7.87 -12.98
N ILE A 61 -5.67 8.57 -12.01
CA ILE A 61 -4.73 9.66 -12.31
C ILE A 61 -3.33 9.16 -12.69
N ARG A 62 -2.90 7.96 -12.28
CA ARG A 62 -1.54 7.46 -12.50
C ARG A 62 -1.09 7.44 -13.97
N PRO A 63 -1.88 6.96 -14.94
CA PRO A 63 -1.51 7.02 -16.36
C PRO A 63 -1.28 8.46 -16.84
N PHE A 64 -2.14 9.39 -16.40
CA PHE A 64 -2.02 10.80 -16.75
C PHE A 64 -0.85 11.49 -16.05
N SER A 65 -0.50 11.05 -14.84
CA SER A 65 0.63 11.58 -14.09
C SER A 65 1.94 11.46 -14.86
N GLY A 66 2.20 10.32 -15.49
CA GLY A 66 3.37 10.12 -16.34
C GLY A 66 3.42 11.12 -17.49
N TYR A 67 2.31 11.26 -18.23
CA TYR A 67 2.20 12.20 -19.33
C TYR A 67 2.42 13.67 -18.89
N LEU A 68 1.80 14.07 -17.77
CA LEU A 68 1.94 15.41 -17.21
C LEU A 68 3.40 15.71 -16.79
N LEU A 69 4.08 14.74 -16.16
CA LEU A 69 5.47 14.86 -15.72
C LEU A 69 6.49 14.86 -16.88
N ASP A 70 6.13 14.32 -18.03
CA ASP A 70 6.94 14.37 -19.24
C ASP A 70 6.69 15.66 -20.06
N THR A 71 5.47 16.25 -19.91
CA THR A 71 5.06 17.44 -20.66
C THR A 71 5.37 18.75 -19.92
N PHE A 72 5.23 18.75 -18.60
CA PHE A 72 5.39 19.95 -17.76
C PHE A 72 6.58 19.82 -16.81
N ALA A 73 6.96 20.94 -16.19
CA ALA A 73 8.01 20.94 -15.19
C ALA A 73 7.63 20.08 -13.97
N ARG A 74 8.44 19.08 -13.65
CA ARG A 74 8.15 18.05 -12.64
C ARG A 74 7.99 18.61 -11.23
N ARG A 75 8.88 19.54 -10.83
CA ARG A 75 8.86 20.10 -9.47
C ARG A 75 7.59 20.88 -9.14
N PRO A 76 7.09 21.81 -9.98
CA PRO A 76 5.81 22.49 -9.73
C PRO A 76 4.63 21.54 -9.61
N LEU A 77 4.53 20.54 -10.49
CA LEU A 77 3.47 19.52 -10.42
C LEU A 77 3.54 18.70 -9.14
N TYR A 78 4.76 18.32 -8.72
CA TYR A 78 4.97 17.59 -7.46
C TYR A 78 4.52 18.43 -6.26
N LEU A 79 4.91 19.71 -6.20
CA LEU A 79 4.54 20.61 -5.11
C LEU A 79 3.04 20.89 -5.10
N LEU A 80 2.41 21.09 -6.28
CA LEU A 80 0.98 21.28 -6.39
C LEU A 80 0.21 20.04 -5.87
N ALA A 81 0.58 18.84 -6.32
CA ALA A 81 -0.05 17.61 -5.86
C ALA A 81 0.15 17.39 -4.36
N TYR A 82 1.34 17.71 -3.85
CA TYR A 82 1.65 17.59 -2.42
C TYR A 82 0.85 18.60 -1.58
N SER A 83 0.71 19.85 -2.04
CA SER A 83 -0.09 20.86 -1.34
C SER A 83 -1.56 20.48 -1.28
N VAL A 84 -2.14 19.98 -2.38
CA VAL A 84 -3.52 19.49 -2.39
C VAL A 84 -3.66 18.29 -1.43
N PHE A 85 -2.73 17.33 -1.47
CA PHE A 85 -2.73 16.18 -0.57
C PHE A 85 -2.77 16.61 0.91
N MET A 86 -1.90 17.53 1.33
CA MET A 86 -1.85 17.93 2.75
C MET A 86 -3.08 18.77 3.17
N VAL A 87 -3.57 19.68 2.30
CA VAL A 87 -4.70 20.57 2.65
C VAL A 87 -5.98 19.78 2.85
N ILE A 88 -6.15 18.63 2.19
CA ILE A 88 -7.35 17.80 2.34
C ILE A 88 -7.51 17.26 3.77
N PHE A 89 -6.44 17.08 4.54
CA PHE A 89 -6.57 16.72 5.96
C PHE A 89 -7.33 17.81 6.76
N ALA A 90 -7.08 19.10 6.47
CA ALA A 90 -7.89 20.17 7.03
C ALA A 90 -9.34 20.12 6.53
N GLY A 91 -9.55 19.74 5.28
CA GLY A 91 -10.88 19.51 4.71
C GLY A 91 -11.68 18.45 5.48
N TYR A 92 -11.03 17.37 5.92
CA TYR A 92 -11.70 16.32 6.72
C TYR A 92 -12.20 16.82 8.08
N MET A 93 -11.49 17.78 8.70
CA MET A 93 -11.89 18.37 9.99
C MET A 93 -13.15 19.25 9.88
N ILE A 94 -13.39 19.85 8.70
CA ILE A 94 -14.52 20.76 8.46
C ILE A 94 -15.67 20.12 7.67
N ALA A 95 -15.51 18.87 7.23
CA ALA A 95 -16.50 18.15 6.45
C ALA A 95 -17.70 17.78 7.33
N SER A 96 -18.77 18.56 7.28
CA SER A 96 -20.03 18.33 8.01
C SER A 96 -21.00 17.39 7.30
N LEU A 97 -20.82 17.17 6.00
CA LEU A 97 -21.68 16.31 5.17
C LEU A 97 -20.86 15.15 4.58
N LEU A 98 -21.45 13.97 4.56
CA LEU A 98 -20.83 12.77 3.97
C LEU A 98 -20.49 12.96 2.49
N SER A 99 -21.32 13.66 1.71
CA SER A 99 -21.05 13.97 0.31
C SER A 99 -19.79 14.84 0.12
N ILE A 100 -19.55 15.81 1.00
CA ILE A 100 -18.33 16.63 0.99
C ILE A 100 -17.13 15.73 1.29
N PHE A 101 -17.24 14.86 2.28
CA PHE A 101 -16.17 13.91 2.63
C PHE A 101 -15.82 12.98 1.45
N ILE A 102 -16.82 12.46 0.71
CA ILE A 102 -16.60 11.63 -0.49
C ILE A 102 -15.82 12.43 -1.55
N VAL A 103 -16.22 13.67 -1.83
CA VAL A 103 -15.49 14.52 -2.81
C VAL A 103 -14.06 14.74 -2.36
N LEU A 104 -13.83 15.02 -1.08
CA LEU A 104 -12.49 15.17 -0.52
C LEU A 104 -11.66 13.87 -0.65
N ARG A 105 -12.27 12.69 -0.45
CA ARG A 105 -11.62 11.39 -0.65
C ARG A 105 -11.17 11.19 -2.09
N ILE A 106 -12.02 11.54 -3.07
CA ILE A 106 -11.69 11.46 -4.50
C ILE A 106 -10.52 12.42 -4.83
N LEU A 107 -10.61 13.68 -4.41
CA LEU A 107 -9.54 14.67 -4.62
C LEU A 107 -8.24 14.25 -3.95
N HIS A 108 -8.32 13.68 -2.75
CA HIS A 108 -7.16 13.16 -2.03
C HIS A 108 -6.51 11.99 -2.77
N GLY A 109 -7.32 11.10 -3.35
CA GLY A 109 -6.84 10.00 -4.20
C GLY A 109 -6.11 10.51 -5.45
N PHE A 110 -6.66 11.50 -6.15
CA PHE A 110 -5.98 12.13 -7.29
C PHE A 110 -4.65 12.76 -6.88
N ALA A 111 -4.64 13.52 -5.78
CA ALA A 111 -3.42 14.15 -5.27
C ALA A 111 -2.36 13.11 -4.89
N PHE A 112 -2.76 12.04 -4.20
CA PHE A 112 -1.87 10.93 -3.80
C PHE A 112 -1.27 10.19 -5.01
N GLY A 113 -2.12 9.83 -5.98
CA GLY A 113 -1.67 9.17 -7.20
C GLY A 113 -0.62 10.00 -7.94
N MET A 114 -0.86 11.32 -8.08
CA MET A 114 0.06 12.24 -8.73
C MET A 114 1.35 12.44 -7.94
N VAL A 115 1.27 12.70 -6.63
CA VAL A 115 2.45 13.02 -5.80
C VAL A 115 3.38 11.82 -5.67
N THR A 116 2.86 10.60 -5.61
CA THR A 116 3.69 9.39 -5.49
C THR A 116 4.44 9.09 -6.79
N VAL A 117 3.82 9.26 -7.94
CA VAL A 117 4.48 9.14 -9.25
C VAL A 117 5.52 10.24 -9.43
N ALA A 118 5.17 11.50 -9.11
CA ALA A 118 6.08 12.64 -9.23
C ALA A 118 7.30 12.50 -8.31
N GLY A 119 7.09 12.12 -7.05
CA GLY A 119 8.17 11.91 -6.08
C GLY A 119 9.17 10.84 -6.52
N ASN A 120 8.66 9.70 -7.01
CA ASN A 120 9.51 8.63 -7.53
C ASN A 120 10.30 9.07 -8.79
N THR A 121 9.65 9.84 -9.67
CA THR A 121 10.30 10.37 -10.88
C THR A 121 11.41 11.35 -10.52
N ILE A 122 11.15 12.28 -9.60
CA ILE A 122 12.15 13.25 -9.11
C ILE A 122 13.29 12.53 -8.40
N LEU A 123 13.00 11.52 -7.60
CA LEU A 123 14.04 10.68 -6.97
C LEU A 123 15.02 10.14 -8.03
N ILE A 124 14.49 9.51 -9.09
CA ILE A 124 15.30 8.94 -10.17
C ILE A 124 16.17 10.03 -10.86
N ASP A 125 15.64 11.23 -10.99
CA ASP A 125 16.35 12.34 -11.63
C ASP A 125 17.54 12.87 -10.82
N ILE A 126 17.44 12.86 -9.49
CA ILE A 126 18.49 13.33 -8.58
C ILE A 126 19.54 12.26 -8.26
N LEU A 127 19.23 10.97 -8.51
CA LEU A 127 20.14 9.86 -8.22
C LEU A 127 21.21 9.67 -9.30
N PRO A 128 22.48 9.46 -8.92
CA PRO A 128 23.52 9.01 -9.85
C PRO A 128 23.10 7.68 -10.51
N SER A 129 23.35 7.54 -11.80
CA SER A 129 22.98 6.32 -12.57
C SER A 129 23.58 5.04 -11.98
N SER A 130 24.80 5.13 -11.43
CA SER A 130 25.54 4.03 -10.80
C SER A 130 24.92 3.55 -9.47
N ARG A 131 24.09 4.36 -8.81
CA ARG A 131 23.54 4.07 -7.47
C ARG A 131 21.99 4.17 -7.40
N ARG A 132 21.31 4.17 -8.55
CA ARG A 132 19.83 4.28 -8.60
C ARG A 132 19.12 3.18 -7.84
N GLY A 133 19.56 1.94 -7.99
CA GLY A 133 18.94 0.81 -7.29
C GLY A 133 18.99 0.95 -5.76
N GLU A 134 20.12 1.38 -5.24
CA GLU A 134 20.33 1.62 -3.81
C GLU A 134 19.42 2.77 -3.32
N GLY A 135 19.38 3.89 -4.05
CA GLY A 135 18.55 5.04 -3.69
C GLY A 135 17.04 4.72 -3.71
N ILE A 136 16.57 3.96 -4.69
CA ILE A 136 15.17 3.48 -4.75
C ILE A 136 14.88 2.53 -3.57
N GLY A 137 15.86 1.72 -3.17
CA GLY A 137 15.76 0.85 -1.99
C GLY A 137 15.51 1.65 -0.70
N TYR A 138 16.26 2.72 -0.45
CA TYR A 138 16.04 3.61 0.70
C TYR A 138 14.69 4.32 0.64
N TYR A 139 14.24 4.73 -0.55
CA TYR A 139 12.93 5.35 -0.73
C TYR A 139 11.79 4.40 -0.38
N GLY A 140 11.89 3.15 -0.83
CA GLY A 140 10.94 2.10 -0.45
C GLY A 140 11.00 1.75 1.05
N LEU A 141 12.19 1.79 1.67
CA LEU A 141 12.35 1.59 3.11
C LEU A 141 11.63 2.68 3.92
N ALA A 142 11.76 3.94 3.51
CA ALA A 142 11.06 5.06 4.14
C ALA A 142 9.53 4.85 4.11
N ASN A 143 8.98 4.41 2.97
CA ASN A 143 7.57 4.06 2.86
C ASN A 143 7.17 2.92 3.79
N ASN A 144 7.96 1.84 3.86
CA ASN A 144 7.67 0.70 4.73
C ASN A 144 7.67 1.08 6.22
N ILE A 145 8.57 1.96 6.63
CA ILE A 145 8.61 2.48 8.01
C ILE A 145 7.31 3.28 8.29
N ALA A 146 6.90 4.14 7.37
CA ALA A 146 5.65 4.90 7.49
C ALA A 146 4.42 3.99 7.56
N MET A 147 4.35 2.95 6.72
CA MET A 147 3.28 1.96 6.70
C MET A 147 3.20 1.16 8.01
N SER A 148 4.33 0.99 8.70
CA SER A 148 4.39 0.27 9.97
C SER A 148 3.97 1.13 11.15
N PHE A 149 4.55 2.33 11.27
CA PHE A 149 4.34 3.22 12.42
C PHE A 149 3.07 4.05 12.31
N GLY A 150 2.63 4.42 11.09
CA GLY A 150 1.43 5.22 10.89
C GLY A 150 0.19 4.60 11.52
N PRO A 151 -0.22 3.38 11.12
CA PRO A 151 -1.39 2.72 11.68
C PRO A 151 -1.29 2.45 13.19
N MET A 152 -0.10 2.07 13.67
CA MET A 152 0.14 1.85 15.10
C MET A 152 -0.15 3.12 15.91
N ILE A 153 0.46 4.24 15.50
CA ILE A 153 0.30 5.52 16.20
C ILE A 153 -1.15 6.02 16.06
N GLY A 154 -1.74 5.92 14.87
CA GLY A 154 -3.13 6.32 14.62
C GLY A 154 -4.11 5.60 15.55
N LEU A 155 -4.05 4.28 15.63
CA LEU A 155 -4.93 3.48 16.50
C LEU A 155 -4.67 3.71 18.00
N PHE A 156 -3.41 3.97 18.38
CA PHE A 156 -3.12 4.39 19.75
C PHE A 156 -3.75 5.75 20.08
N MET A 157 -3.71 6.68 19.12
CA MET A 157 -4.33 8.00 19.29
C MET A 157 -5.87 7.92 19.34
N GLN A 158 -6.51 7.04 18.57
CA GLN A 158 -7.96 6.88 18.54
C GLN A 158 -8.55 6.61 19.93
N GLY A 159 -7.89 5.83 20.76
CA GLY A 159 -8.35 5.54 22.11
C GLY A 159 -8.17 6.69 23.12
N ASN A 160 -7.39 7.73 22.76
CA ASN A 160 -6.94 8.75 23.73
C ASN A 160 -7.20 10.20 23.26
N PHE A 161 -7.46 10.43 21.97
CA PHE A 161 -7.59 11.76 21.37
C PHE A 161 -8.79 11.82 20.43
N THR A 162 -9.28 13.04 20.16
CA THR A 162 -10.35 13.30 19.19
C THR A 162 -9.85 13.11 17.74
N TYR A 163 -10.77 12.87 16.82
CA TYR A 163 -10.45 12.75 15.39
C TYR A 163 -9.77 14.00 14.83
N ASP A 164 -10.15 15.19 15.29
CA ASP A 164 -9.54 16.45 14.87
C ASP A 164 -8.06 16.53 15.24
N VAL A 165 -7.66 16.01 16.41
CA VAL A 165 -6.25 15.92 16.80
C VAL A 165 -5.50 14.97 15.87
N ILE A 166 -6.09 13.83 15.52
CA ILE A 166 -5.48 12.85 14.60
C ILE A 166 -5.30 13.45 13.20
N PHE A 167 -6.34 14.10 12.67
CA PHE A 167 -6.24 14.80 11.37
C PHE A 167 -5.24 15.96 11.40
N SER A 168 -5.17 16.69 12.52
CA SER A 168 -4.18 17.76 12.73
C SER A 168 -2.75 17.21 12.71
N CYS A 169 -2.50 16.05 13.32
CA CYS A 169 -1.20 15.37 13.25
C CYS A 169 -0.84 14.95 11.82
N SER A 170 -1.82 14.46 11.05
CA SER A 170 -1.62 14.15 9.63
C SER A 170 -1.35 15.41 8.80
N LEU A 171 -2.07 16.49 9.05
CA LEU A 171 -1.84 17.80 8.42
C LEU A 171 -0.44 18.33 8.75
N LEU A 172 -0.02 18.26 10.02
CA LEU A 172 1.32 18.67 10.45
C LEU A 172 2.42 17.84 9.76
N SER A 173 2.26 16.52 9.74
CA SER A 173 3.18 15.62 9.03
C SER A 173 3.23 15.95 7.54
N GLY A 174 2.08 16.12 6.89
CA GLY A 174 1.99 16.54 5.49
C GLY A 174 2.65 17.89 5.23
N SER A 175 2.47 18.86 6.13
CA SER A 175 3.06 20.20 6.02
C SER A 175 4.59 20.16 6.16
N LEU A 176 5.11 19.43 7.13
CA LEU A 176 6.55 19.20 7.27
C LEU A 176 7.12 18.48 6.04
N GLY A 177 6.41 17.50 5.52
CA GLY A 177 6.78 16.80 4.29
C GLY A 177 6.75 17.72 3.06
N PHE A 178 5.79 18.63 2.96
CA PHE A 178 5.74 19.64 1.91
C PHE A 178 6.95 20.60 1.97
N ILE A 179 7.36 21.02 3.17
CA ILE A 179 8.57 21.84 3.35
C ILE A 179 9.79 21.06 2.86
N MET A 180 9.92 19.79 3.21
CA MET A 180 11.01 18.94 2.71
C MET A 180 10.95 18.81 1.18
N ALA A 181 9.77 18.58 0.61
CA ALA A 181 9.56 18.51 -0.84
C ALA A 181 9.96 19.82 -1.54
N TYR A 182 9.64 20.96 -0.95
CA TYR A 182 10.02 22.29 -1.47
C TYR A 182 11.55 22.50 -1.48
N MET A 183 12.29 21.93 -0.53
CA MET A 183 13.74 22.02 -0.46
C MET A 183 14.47 21.13 -1.49
N VAL A 184 13.79 20.21 -2.16
CA VAL A 184 14.38 19.34 -3.19
C VAL A 184 14.76 20.17 -4.41
N LYS A 185 16.04 20.14 -4.77
CA LYS A 185 16.55 20.73 -6.01
C LYS A 185 16.59 19.66 -7.09
N THR A 186 15.87 19.89 -8.18
CA THR A 186 15.85 18.99 -9.34
C THR A 186 16.75 19.52 -10.45
N PRO A 187 17.52 18.68 -11.15
CA PRO A 187 18.25 19.12 -12.33
C PRO A 187 17.25 19.55 -13.41
N TYR A 188 17.62 20.60 -14.16
CA TYR A 188 16.80 21.01 -15.29
C TYR A 188 16.87 19.92 -16.37
N LYS A 189 15.71 19.40 -16.75
CA LYS A 189 15.59 18.51 -17.91
C LYS A 189 14.79 19.22 -19.00
N GLN A 190 15.35 19.20 -20.20
CA GLN A 190 14.60 19.64 -21.39
C GLN A 190 13.41 18.68 -21.59
N PRO A 191 12.23 19.23 -21.98
CA PRO A 191 11.09 18.41 -22.35
C PRO A 191 11.48 17.43 -23.45
N VAL A 192 11.23 16.14 -23.24
CA VAL A 192 11.50 15.10 -24.25
C VAL A 192 10.44 15.17 -25.34
N LYS A 193 10.84 14.95 -26.61
CA LYS A 193 9.90 14.86 -27.74
C LYS A 193 8.79 13.86 -27.42
N ARG A 194 7.53 14.29 -27.60
CA ARG A 194 6.32 13.50 -27.34
C ARG A 194 6.33 12.22 -28.17
N GLU A 195 6.40 11.10 -27.53
CA GLU A 195 6.07 9.83 -28.16
C GLU A 195 4.59 9.49 -27.88
N PRO A 196 3.86 8.90 -28.85
CA PRO A 196 2.44 8.58 -28.68
C PRO A 196 2.25 7.63 -27.49
N ILE A 197 1.14 7.83 -26.77
CA ILE A 197 0.71 6.96 -25.67
C ILE A 197 0.32 5.61 -26.29
N SER A 198 1.02 4.53 -25.90
CA SER A 198 0.66 3.16 -26.29
C SER A 198 0.38 2.32 -25.04
N LEU A 199 -0.64 1.46 -25.12
CA LEU A 199 -1.03 0.57 -24.01
C LEU A 199 0.10 -0.37 -23.57
N ASP A 200 0.97 -0.77 -24.49
CA ASP A 200 2.14 -1.62 -24.25
C ASP A 200 3.16 -1.02 -23.28
N ARG A 201 3.10 0.29 -23.04
CA ARG A 201 3.94 0.99 -22.07
C ARG A 201 3.35 1.04 -20.66
N PHE A 202 2.07 0.72 -20.51
CA PHE A 202 1.37 0.75 -19.22
C PHE A 202 1.19 -0.62 -18.62
N PHE A 203 1.14 -1.67 -19.44
CA PHE A 203 0.84 -3.02 -19.00
C PHE A 203 1.77 -4.06 -19.63
N LEU A 204 2.47 -4.82 -18.80
CA LEU A 204 3.31 -5.94 -19.26
C LEU A 204 2.45 -7.18 -19.51
N VAL A 205 2.10 -7.45 -20.78
CA VAL A 205 1.24 -8.58 -21.16
C VAL A 205 1.78 -9.94 -20.64
N LYS A 206 3.10 -10.16 -20.69
CA LYS A 206 3.73 -11.36 -20.10
C LYS A 206 3.53 -11.49 -18.60
N GLY A 207 3.24 -10.38 -17.90
CA GLY A 207 2.96 -10.34 -16.47
C GLY A 207 1.50 -10.61 -16.08
N THR A 208 0.58 -10.79 -17.05
CA THR A 208 -0.88 -10.90 -16.79
C THR A 208 -1.23 -11.97 -15.78
N TRP A 209 -0.67 -13.19 -15.92
CA TRP A 209 -0.96 -14.29 -15.00
C TRP A 209 -0.48 -14.02 -13.57
N ALA A 210 0.71 -13.44 -13.43
CA ALA A 210 1.22 -13.00 -12.14
C ALA A 210 0.40 -11.83 -11.58
N GLY A 211 -0.07 -10.92 -12.46
CA GLY A 211 -0.91 -9.79 -12.10
C GLY A 211 -2.27 -10.23 -11.52
N ILE A 212 -2.93 -11.19 -12.13
CA ILE A 212 -4.19 -11.76 -11.63
C ILE A 212 -3.98 -12.41 -10.26
N SER A 213 -2.92 -13.21 -10.12
CA SER A 213 -2.60 -13.83 -8.84
C SER A 213 -2.34 -12.78 -7.74
N LEU A 214 -1.55 -11.75 -8.03
CA LEU A 214 -1.26 -10.68 -7.09
C LEU A 214 -2.53 -9.86 -6.75
N LEU A 215 -3.38 -9.57 -7.73
CA LEU A 215 -4.65 -8.87 -7.53
C LEU A 215 -5.54 -9.63 -6.55
N LEU A 216 -5.76 -10.94 -6.77
CA LEU A 216 -6.58 -11.77 -5.88
C LEU A 216 -6.02 -11.80 -4.45
N LEU A 217 -4.70 -11.83 -4.29
CA LEU A 217 -4.02 -11.80 -3.00
C LEU A 217 -4.10 -10.42 -2.31
N SER A 218 -4.11 -9.35 -3.10
CA SER A 218 -4.16 -7.98 -2.58
C SER A 218 -5.54 -7.59 -2.06
N ILE A 219 -6.61 -8.30 -2.46
CA ILE A 219 -7.97 -8.08 -1.94
C ILE A 219 -8.01 -8.27 -0.41
N PRO A 220 -7.69 -9.44 0.16
CA PRO A 220 -7.72 -9.63 1.60
C PRO A 220 -6.65 -8.81 2.35
N TYR A 221 -5.54 -8.46 1.70
CA TYR A 221 -4.60 -7.52 2.27
C TYR A 221 -5.21 -6.13 2.48
N GLY A 222 -5.94 -5.61 1.47
CA GLY A 222 -6.67 -4.34 1.58
C GLY A 222 -7.71 -4.36 2.70
N MET A 223 -8.46 -5.47 2.84
CA MET A 223 -9.39 -5.68 3.97
C MET A 223 -8.66 -5.57 5.32
N THR A 224 -7.49 -6.21 5.44
CA THR A 224 -6.72 -6.23 6.69
C THR A 224 -6.20 -4.85 7.07
N THR A 225 -5.58 -4.14 6.14
CA THR A 225 -5.01 -2.81 6.43
C THR A 225 -6.03 -1.77 6.87
N THR A 226 -7.30 -2.01 6.59
CA THR A 226 -8.39 -1.08 6.85
C THR A 226 -9.32 -1.55 7.96
N TYR A 227 -9.72 -2.82 7.96
CA TYR A 227 -10.80 -3.31 8.82
C TYR A 227 -10.35 -4.18 10.00
N VAL A 228 -9.08 -4.57 10.08
CA VAL A 228 -8.62 -5.46 11.15
C VAL A 228 -8.84 -4.88 12.55
N ALA A 229 -8.73 -3.56 12.70
CA ALA A 229 -8.99 -2.88 13.96
C ALA A 229 -10.49 -2.84 14.29
N MET A 230 -11.37 -2.57 13.28
CA MET A 230 -12.82 -2.66 13.47
C MET A 230 -13.26 -4.07 13.81
N TYR A 231 -12.69 -5.06 13.15
CA TYR A 231 -12.97 -6.46 13.43
C TYR A 231 -12.57 -6.84 14.87
N ALA A 232 -11.40 -6.40 15.31
CA ALA A 232 -10.96 -6.61 16.70
C ALA A 232 -11.93 -5.98 17.71
N ALA A 233 -12.41 -4.77 17.45
CA ALA A 233 -13.43 -4.10 18.26
C ALA A 233 -14.76 -4.84 18.22
N GLU A 234 -15.22 -5.31 17.03
CA GLU A 234 -16.46 -6.06 16.84
C GLU A 234 -16.51 -7.35 17.68
N ILE A 235 -15.39 -8.08 17.74
CA ILE A 235 -15.33 -9.36 18.47
C ILE A 235 -14.82 -9.23 19.90
N GLY A 236 -14.48 -8.01 20.38
CA GLY A 236 -14.08 -7.74 21.76
C GLY A 236 -12.64 -8.12 22.10
N ILE A 237 -11.69 -8.02 21.15
CA ILE A 237 -10.25 -8.23 21.42
C ILE A 237 -9.77 -7.21 22.44
N SER A 238 -9.15 -7.69 23.52
CA SER A 238 -8.72 -6.87 24.65
C SER A 238 -7.41 -6.10 24.43
N VAL A 239 -6.56 -6.52 23.48
CA VAL A 239 -5.31 -5.86 23.16
C VAL A 239 -5.51 -4.68 22.22
N ASN A 240 -4.68 -3.64 22.37
CA ASN A 240 -4.73 -2.49 21.47
C ASN A 240 -4.47 -2.92 20.01
N SER A 241 -5.42 -2.63 19.12
CA SER A 241 -5.37 -3.03 17.71
C SER A 241 -4.18 -2.43 16.95
N GLY A 242 -3.56 -1.35 17.46
CA GLY A 242 -2.32 -0.80 16.92
C GLY A 242 -1.15 -1.77 16.99
N LEU A 243 -1.14 -2.67 17.99
CA LEU A 243 -0.12 -3.70 18.11
C LEU A 243 -0.16 -4.69 16.93
N TYR A 244 -1.32 -4.89 16.30
CA TYR A 244 -1.40 -5.70 15.10
C TYR A 244 -0.44 -5.22 14.02
N PHE A 245 -0.45 -3.93 13.73
CA PHE A 245 0.42 -3.32 12.71
C PHE A 245 1.89 -3.34 13.12
N THR A 246 2.16 -3.19 14.43
CA THR A 246 3.54 -3.32 14.97
C THR A 246 4.11 -4.71 14.73
N PHE A 247 3.36 -5.76 15.10
CA PHE A 247 3.81 -7.14 14.93
C PHE A 247 3.83 -7.55 13.45
N MET A 248 2.88 -7.06 12.65
CA MET A 248 2.92 -7.25 11.19
C MET A 248 4.18 -6.60 10.58
N ALA A 249 4.55 -5.40 11.04
CA ALA A 249 5.77 -4.73 10.60
C ALA A 249 7.05 -5.48 11.00
N MET A 250 7.08 -6.04 12.22
CA MET A 250 8.18 -6.91 12.66
C MET A 250 8.31 -8.15 11.76
N GLY A 251 7.20 -8.80 11.45
CA GLY A 251 7.16 -9.92 10.51
C GLY A 251 7.67 -9.55 9.12
N LEU A 252 7.22 -8.40 8.59
CA LEU A 252 7.72 -7.84 7.33
C LEU A 252 9.25 -7.63 7.34
N ALA A 253 9.78 -7.07 8.42
CA ALA A 253 11.22 -6.80 8.54
C ALA A 253 12.04 -8.11 8.63
N VAL A 254 11.63 -9.03 9.50
CA VAL A 254 12.30 -10.31 9.70
C VAL A 254 12.31 -11.15 8.41
N SER A 255 11.17 -11.22 7.71
CA SER A 255 11.06 -12.01 6.49
C SER A 255 12.03 -11.57 5.39
N ARG A 256 12.34 -10.28 5.29
CA ARG A 256 13.26 -9.73 4.29
C ARG A 256 14.70 -10.20 4.44
N LEU A 257 15.12 -10.50 5.68
CA LEU A 257 16.47 -11.02 5.97
C LEU A 257 16.69 -12.41 5.32
N PHE A 258 15.64 -13.20 5.18
CA PHE A 258 15.70 -14.56 4.67
C PHE A 258 15.23 -14.68 3.22
N SER A 259 14.12 -14.00 2.86
CA SER A 259 13.51 -14.11 1.54
C SER A 259 14.40 -13.58 0.43
N GLY A 260 15.10 -12.46 0.65
CA GLY A 260 16.00 -11.85 -0.33
C GLY A 260 17.06 -12.84 -0.81
N ARG A 261 17.72 -13.54 0.11
CA ARG A 261 18.75 -14.54 -0.23
C ARG A 261 18.22 -15.70 -1.08
N GLN A 262 16.95 -16.10 -0.89
CA GLN A 262 16.35 -17.18 -1.67
C GLN A 262 15.93 -16.69 -3.06
N VAL A 263 15.45 -15.46 -3.15
CA VAL A 263 15.14 -14.78 -4.42
C VAL A 263 16.41 -14.65 -5.28
N ASP A 264 17.53 -14.22 -4.68
CA ASP A 264 18.82 -14.10 -5.36
C ASP A 264 19.36 -15.46 -5.87
N LYS A 265 18.99 -16.55 -5.18
CA LYS A 265 19.30 -17.93 -5.65
C LYS A 265 18.35 -18.43 -6.76
N GLY A 266 17.48 -17.56 -7.30
CA GLY A 266 16.53 -17.90 -8.36
C GLY A 266 15.28 -18.67 -7.89
N ARG A 267 15.07 -18.84 -6.57
CA ARG A 267 13.93 -19.58 -6.00
C ARG A 267 12.67 -18.72 -5.82
N ILE A 268 12.41 -17.83 -6.77
CA ILE A 268 11.35 -16.81 -6.70
C ILE A 268 9.98 -17.47 -6.51
N THR A 269 9.63 -18.47 -7.32
CA THR A 269 8.32 -19.14 -7.26
C THR A 269 8.10 -19.87 -5.94
N LEU A 270 9.15 -20.51 -5.38
CA LEU A 270 9.08 -21.16 -4.07
C LEU A 270 8.79 -20.14 -2.96
N VAL A 271 9.51 -19.02 -2.96
CA VAL A 271 9.37 -17.95 -1.98
C VAL A 271 7.94 -17.38 -2.00
N ILE A 272 7.39 -17.14 -3.19
CA ILE A 272 6.01 -16.69 -3.36
C ILE A 272 5.02 -17.72 -2.82
N SER A 273 5.16 -18.99 -3.21
CA SER A 273 4.25 -20.05 -2.80
C SER A 273 4.21 -20.25 -1.29
N LEU A 274 5.36 -20.24 -0.61
CA LEU A 274 5.43 -20.34 0.85
C LEU A 274 4.74 -19.16 1.55
N GLY A 275 4.95 -17.93 1.03
CA GLY A 275 4.25 -16.75 1.52
C GLY A 275 2.72 -16.86 1.34
N MET A 276 2.26 -17.37 0.19
CA MET A 276 0.83 -17.54 -0.09
C MET A 276 0.18 -18.61 0.81
N TYR A 277 0.86 -19.73 1.08
CA TYR A 277 0.35 -20.73 2.02
C TYR A 277 0.20 -20.16 3.43
N LEU A 278 1.22 -19.43 3.89
CA LEU A 278 1.17 -18.79 5.21
C LEU A 278 0.07 -17.72 5.26
N ALA A 279 -0.10 -16.92 4.20
CA ALA A 279 -1.18 -15.93 4.11
C ALA A 279 -2.56 -16.59 4.16
N ALA A 280 -2.78 -17.68 3.41
CA ALA A 280 -4.04 -18.42 3.43
C ALA A 280 -4.36 -18.93 4.84
N ALA A 281 -3.39 -19.55 5.51
CA ALA A 281 -3.55 -20.04 6.89
C ALA A 281 -3.93 -18.92 7.85
N THR A 282 -3.26 -17.75 7.73
CA THR A 282 -3.55 -16.60 8.62
C THR A 282 -4.94 -15.99 8.36
N PHE A 283 -5.43 -15.96 7.12
CA PHE A 283 -6.78 -15.49 6.83
C PHE A 283 -7.85 -16.44 7.33
N PHE A 284 -7.63 -17.76 7.26
CA PHE A 284 -8.54 -18.73 7.89
C PHE A 284 -8.55 -18.55 9.41
N LEU A 285 -7.41 -18.32 10.05
CA LEU A 285 -7.35 -18.06 11.48
C LEU A 285 -8.06 -16.76 11.85
N LEU A 286 -7.92 -15.68 11.04
CA LEU A 286 -8.71 -14.46 11.24
C LEU A 286 -10.20 -14.72 11.14
N ALA A 287 -10.65 -15.48 10.14
CA ALA A 287 -12.06 -15.82 9.98
C ALA A 287 -12.60 -16.60 11.18
N ALA A 288 -11.81 -17.54 11.71
CA ALA A 288 -12.18 -18.36 12.88
C ALA A 288 -12.07 -17.63 14.22
N LEU A 289 -11.45 -16.45 14.26
CA LEU A 289 -11.10 -15.76 15.50
C LEU A 289 -12.35 -15.39 16.32
N LYS A 290 -13.47 -15.07 15.66
CA LYS A 290 -14.75 -14.78 16.32
C LYS A 290 -15.24 -15.96 17.16
N GLU A 291 -15.21 -17.16 16.60
CA GLU A 291 -15.60 -18.38 17.31
C GLU A 291 -14.62 -18.74 18.42
N LEU A 292 -13.33 -18.54 18.18
CA LEU A 292 -12.29 -18.75 19.18
C LEU A 292 -12.42 -17.78 20.38
N MET A 293 -12.90 -16.54 20.13
CA MET A 293 -13.19 -15.58 21.21
C MET A 293 -14.26 -16.10 22.18
N HIS A 294 -15.29 -16.78 21.68
CA HIS A 294 -16.31 -17.41 22.55
C HIS A 294 -15.75 -18.54 23.39
N TRP A 295 -14.74 -19.27 22.88
CA TRP A 295 -14.12 -20.37 23.61
C TRP A 295 -13.09 -19.89 24.63
N ASN A 296 -12.15 -19.01 24.23
CA ASN A 296 -11.10 -18.47 25.12
C ASN A 296 -10.65 -17.08 24.67
N PRO A 297 -11.18 -16.02 25.30
CA PRO A 297 -10.86 -14.64 24.91
C PRO A 297 -9.38 -14.28 25.04
N VAL A 298 -8.71 -14.78 26.10
CA VAL A 298 -7.29 -14.50 26.35
C VAL A 298 -6.41 -15.12 25.27
N PHE A 299 -6.62 -16.40 24.98
CA PHE A 299 -5.91 -17.09 23.90
C PHE A 299 -6.12 -16.39 22.55
N SER A 300 -7.36 -16.02 22.24
CA SER A 300 -7.73 -15.38 20.98
C SER A 300 -7.07 -14.01 20.82
N SER A 301 -6.93 -13.25 21.90
CA SER A 301 -6.23 -11.96 21.88
C SER A 301 -4.73 -12.13 21.59
N TYR A 302 -4.07 -13.15 22.14
CA TYR A 302 -2.68 -13.47 21.77
C TYR A 302 -2.56 -14.06 20.37
N LEU A 303 -3.51 -14.88 19.96
CA LEU A 303 -3.57 -15.42 18.60
C LEU A 303 -3.68 -14.31 17.54
N TYR A 304 -4.48 -13.26 17.81
CA TYR A 304 -4.62 -12.08 16.96
C TYR A 304 -3.24 -11.43 16.68
N ILE A 305 -2.41 -11.31 17.70
CA ILE A 305 -1.03 -10.80 17.56
C ILE A 305 -0.13 -11.78 16.79
N GLY A 306 -0.27 -13.09 17.06
CA GLY A 306 0.45 -14.13 16.33
C GLY A 306 0.11 -14.16 14.83
N ILE A 307 -1.17 -13.95 14.50
CA ILE A 307 -1.64 -13.80 13.11
C ILE A 307 -0.99 -12.58 12.46
N ALA A 308 -0.93 -11.44 13.15
CA ALA A 308 -0.30 -10.21 12.64
C ALA A 308 1.17 -10.44 12.26
N LEU A 309 1.94 -11.04 13.17
CA LEU A 309 3.35 -11.39 12.91
C LEU A 309 3.47 -12.31 11.69
N SER A 310 2.65 -13.35 11.64
CA SER A 310 2.66 -14.34 10.56
C SER A 310 2.25 -13.75 9.23
N GLN A 311 1.25 -12.86 9.19
CA GLN A 311 0.89 -12.09 7.99
C GLN A 311 2.04 -11.19 7.53
N GLY A 312 2.72 -10.53 8.48
CA GLY A 312 3.91 -9.75 8.18
C GLY A 312 4.99 -10.59 7.51
N VAL A 313 5.27 -11.79 8.02
CA VAL A 313 6.21 -12.73 7.40
C VAL A 313 5.74 -13.14 5.99
N ALA A 314 4.47 -13.49 5.83
CA ALA A 314 3.90 -13.89 4.54
C ALA A 314 4.06 -12.80 3.48
N PHE A 315 3.55 -11.60 3.77
CA PHE A 315 3.56 -10.47 2.83
C PHE A 315 4.97 -9.93 2.59
N GLY A 316 5.79 -9.84 3.64
CA GLY A 316 7.18 -9.39 3.52
C GLY A 316 8.06 -10.35 2.70
N THR A 317 7.70 -11.63 2.66
CA THR A 317 8.35 -12.64 1.85
C THR A 317 7.91 -12.56 0.38
N MET A 318 6.61 -12.55 0.11
CA MET A 318 6.11 -12.72 -1.25
C MET A 318 6.04 -11.42 -2.08
N PHE A 319 5.77 -10.25 -1.49
CA PHE A 319 5.63 -9.04 -2.28
C PHE A 319 6.90 -8.59 -3.00
N PRO A 320 8.08 -8.55 -2.35
CA PRO A 320 9.33 -8.28 -3.08
C PRO A 320 9.64 -9.35 -4.13
N ALA A 321 9.28 -10.61 -3.86
CA ALA A 321 9.47 -11.71 -4.80
C ALA A 321 8.56 -11.56 -6.03
N PHE A 322 7.29 -11.12 -5.87
CA PHE A 322 6.41 -10.78 -6.99
C PHE A 322 6.99 -9.64 -7.83
N ASN A 323 7.46 -8.56 -7.19
CA ASN A 323 8.08 -7.46 -7.94
C ASN A 323 9.27 -7.95 -8.77
N THR A 324 10.15 -8.79 -8.18
CA THR A 324 11.28 -9.41 -8.89
C THR A 324 10.80 -10.31 -10.04
N LEU A 325 9.71 -11.06 -9.84
CA LEU A 325 9.10 -11.88 -10.89
C LEU A 325 8.68 -11.03 -12.09
N PHE A 326 7.97 -9.92 -11.87
CA PHE A 326 7.56 -9.01 -12.94
C PHE A 326 8.76 -8.41 -13.68
N VAL A 327 9.78 -7.95 -12.96
CA VAL A 327 11.00 -7.39 -13.55
C VAL A 327 11.75 -8.43 -14.38
N ASN A 328 11.76 -9.70 -13.96
CA ASN A 328 12.43 -10.77 -14.69
C ASN A 328 11.67 -11.26 -15.92
N LEU A 329 10.38 -10.98 -16.05
CA LEU A 329 9.58 -11.21 -17.27
C LEU A 329 9.78 -10.11 -18.31
N ALA A 330 10.31 -8.95 -17.92
CA ALA A 330 10.43 -7.78 -18.77
C ALA A 330 11.84 -7.62 -19.35
N PRO A 331 11.97 -7.23 -20.63
CA PRO A 331 13.23 -6.78 -21.17
C PRO A 331 13.72 -5.49 -20.47
N ASN A 332 15.00 -5.18 -20.63
CA ASN A 332 15.64 -4.06 -19.91
C ASN A 332 14.94 -2.69 -20.12
N ASN A 333 14.39 -2.45 -21.30
CA ASN A 333 13.67 -1.23 -21.67
C ASN A 333 12.22 -1.18 -21.17
N GLN A 334 11.68 -2.27 -20.61
CA GLN A 334 10.29 -2.36 -20.12
C GLN A 334 10.21 -2.64 -18.60
N ARG A 335 11.29 -2.47 -17.84
CA ARG A 335 11.27 -2.67 -16.39
C ARG A 335 10.31 -1.73 -15.66
N GLY A 336 10.19 -0.49 -16.14
CA GLY A 336 9.21 0.47 -15.63
C GLY A 336 7.78 -0.03 -15.81
N THR A 337 7.45 -0.55 -17.01
CA THR A 337 6.16 -1.17 -17.32
C THR A 337 5.86 -2.37 -16.41
N ALA A 338 6.89 -3.22 -16.15
CA ALA A 338 6.76 -4.35 -15.23
C ALA A 338 6.38 -3.91 -13.81
N THR A 339 7.09 -2.91 -13.27
CA THR A 339 6.79 -2.34 -11.96
C THR A 339 5.42 -1.67 -11.93
N SER A 340 5.04 -0.97 -13.00
CA SER A 340 3.71 -0.37 -13.12
C SER A 340 2.61 -1.43 -13.10
N THR A 341 2.77 -2.53 -13.85
CA THR A 341 1.81 -3.65 -13.87
C THR A 341 1.69 -4.30 -12.49
N TYR A 342 2.81 -4.51 -11.80
CA TYR A 342 2.84 -5.00 -10.42
C TYR A 342 2.03 -4.08 -9.49
N LEU A 343 2.32 -2.77 -9.48
CA LEU A 343 1.65 -1.81 -8.60
C LEU A 343 0.17 -1.66 -8.95
N THR A 344 -0.20 -1.66 -10.23
CA THR A 344 -1.60 -1.60 -10.65
C THR A 344 -2.38 -2.82 -10.17
N SER A 345 -1.84 -4.03 -10.34
CA SER A 345 -2.48 -5.26 -9.84
C SER A 345 -2.69 -5.21 -8.32
N TRP A 346 -1.70 -4.70 -7.59
CA TRP A 346 -1.75 -4.51 -6.15
C TRP A 346 -2.84 -3.53 -5.73
N ASP A 347 -2.86 -2.32 -6.32
CA ASP A 347 -3.79 -1.26 -5.93
C ASP A 347 -5.23 -1.57 -6.32
N VAL A 348 -5.45 -2.21 -7.48
CA VAL A 348 -6.78 -2.68 -7.88
C VAL A 348 -7.31 -3.70 -6.87
N GLY A 349 -6.48 -4.65 -6.47
CA GLY A 349 -6.86 -5.63 -5.44
C GLY A 349 -7.21 -4.98 -4.11
N ILE A 350 -6.39 -4.03 -3.62
CA ILE A 350 -6.70 -3.27 -2.40
C ILE A 350 -8.03 -2.54 -2.53
N GLY A 351 -8.27 -1.82 -3.63
CA GLY A 351 -9.51 -1.09 -3.86
C GLY A 351 -10.75 -2.00 -3.83
N ILE A 352 -10.68 -3.16 -4.49
CA ILE A 352 -11.73 -4.18 -4.43
C ILE A 352 -11.91 -4.67 -3.00
N GLY A 353 -10.81 -4.92 -2.27
CA GLY A 353 -10.84 -5.39 -0.88
C GLY A 353 -11.51 -4.42 0.07
N LEU A 354 -11.28 -3.12 -0.08
CA LEU A 354 -11.94 -2.07 0.70
C LEU A 354 -13.46 -2.12 0.52
N MET A 355 -13.91 -2.17 -0.73
CA MET A 355 -15.35 -2.18 -1.06
C MET A 355 -16.00 -3.51 -0.67
N ALA A 356 -15.45 -4.63 -1.13
CA ALA A 356 -16.01 -5.95 -0.89
C ALA A 356 -15.98 -6.34 0.60
N GLY A 357 -14.91 -5.98 1.33
CA GLY A 357 -14.79 -6.27 2.76
C GLY A 357 -15.88 -5.61 3.58
N GLY A 358 -16.17 -4.34 3.32
CA GLY A 358 -17.26 -3.61 3.97
C GLY A 358 -18.64 -4.19 3.62
N SER A 359 -18.89 -4.42 2.32
CA SER A 359 -20.19 -4.96 1.86
C SER A 359 -20.47 -6.38 2.39
N ILE A 360 -19.48 -7.29 2.33
CA ILE A 360 -19.61 -8.65 2.85
C ILE A 360 -19.87 -8.61 4.38
N ALA A 361 -19.13 -7.77 5.11
CA ALA A 361 -19.32 -7.66 6.56
C ALA A 361 -20.69 -7.07 6.93
N GLN A 362 -21.26 -6.21 6.10
CA GLN A 362 -22.60 -5.66 6.28
C GLN A 362 -23.69 -6.70 5.99
N GLU A 363 -23.61 -7.35 4.83
CA GLU A 363 -24.64 -8.25 4.36
C GLU A 363 -24.67 -9.58 5.13
N LEU A 364 -23.51 -10.11 5.51
CA LEU A 364 -23.41 -11.40 6.22
C LEU A 364 -23.28 -11.26 7.74
N GLY A 365 -23.29 -10.03 8.26
CA GLY A 365 -23.35 -9.77 9.70
C GLY A 365 -22.04 -9.87 10.46
N GLY A 366 -20.88 -9.69 9.81
CA GLY A 366 -19.58 -9.60 10.47
C GLY A 366 -18.37 -9.69 9.59
N PHE A 367 -17.25 -9.13 10.07
CA PHE A 367 -15.97 -9.16 9.35
C PHE A 367 -15.35 -10.57 9.27
N ASN A 368 -15.76 -11.51 10.13
CA ASN A 368 -15.35 -12.92 10.01
C ASN A 368 -15.67 -13.50 8.63
N TYR A 369 -16.83 -13.17 8.04
CA TYR A 369 -17.19 -13.60 6.68
C TYR A 369 -16.35 -12.90 5.61
N ALA A 370 -16.01 -11.63 5.80
CA ALA A 370 -15.09 -10.93 4.90
C ALA A 370 -13.70 -11.59 4.91
N TYR A 371 -13.17 -11.97 6.08
CA TYR A 371 -11.91 -12.70 6.18
C TYR A 371 -11.99 -14.12 5.67
N LEU A 372 -13.13 -14.81 5.81
CA LEU A 372 -13.34 -16.11 5.20
C LEU A 372 -13.31 -16.02 3.66
N SER A 373 -13.99 -15.04 3.09
CA SER A 373 -13.92 -14.79 1.64
C SER A 373 -12.49 -14.46 1.20
N GLY A 374 -11.75 -13.67 1.99
CA GLY A 374 -10.34 -13.37 1.79
C GLY A 374 -9.44 -14.61 1.82
N ALA A 375 -9.70 -15.53 2.74
CA ALA A 375 -9.02 -16.83 2.81
C ALA A 375 -9.26 -17.66 1.55
N CYS A 376 -10.52 -17.77 1.10
CA CYS A 376 -10.88 -18.46 -0.14
C CYS A 376 -10.21 -17.83 -1.37
N LEU A 377 -10.20 -16.49 -1.47
CA LEU A 377 -9.51 -15.77 -2.54
C LEU A 377 -8.00 -16.01 -2.51
N THR A 378 -7.39 -16.08 -1.33
CA THR A 378 -5.95 -16.38 -1.19
C THR A 378 -5.64 -17.81 -1.64
N VAL A 379 -6.50 -18.78 -1.29
CA VAL A 379 -6.38 -20.16 -1.78
C VAL A 379 -6.52 -20.21 -3.30
N LEU A 380 -7.55 -19.54 -3.86
CA LEU A 380 -7.74 -19.43 -5.31
C LEU A 380 -6.54 -18.82 -5.99
N SER A 381 -6.01 -17.71 -5.45
CA SER A 381 -4.78 -17.08 -5.93
C SER A 381 -3.59 -18.03 -5.90
N THR A 382 -3.47 -18.83 -4.84
CA THR A 382 -2.40 -19.83 -4.67
C THR A 382 -2.49 -20.92 -5.75
N PHE A 383 -3.67 -21.49 -5.95
CA PHE A 383 -3.87 -22.44 -7.05
C PHE A 383 -3.54 -21.83 -8.41
N PHE A 384 -4.06 -20.63 -8.67
CA PHE A 384 -3.79 -19.93 -9.92
C PHE A 384 -2.29 -19.66 -10.11
N PHE A 385 -1.58 -19.28 -9.04
CA PHE A 385 -0.12 -19.10 -9.09
C PHE A 385 0.60 -20.40 -9.43
N LEU A 386 0.29 -21.47 -8.73
CA LEU A 386 0.97 -22.77 -8.90
C LEU A 386 0.76 -23.38 -10.28
N PHE A 387 -0.46 -23.28 -10.83
CA PHE A 387 -0.81 -23.95 -12.09
C PHE A 387 -0.65 -23.07 -13.32
N LYS A 388 -0.69 -21.73 -13.19
CA LYS A 388 -0.59 -20.81 -14.33
C LYS A 388 0.59 -19.85 -14.22
N ALA A 389 0.65 -19.01 -13.19
CA ALA A 389 1.63 -17.93 -13.12
C ALA A 389 3.05 -18.43 -12.93
N GLY A 390 3.28 -19.38 -12.03
CA GLY A 390 4.60 -19.96 -11.75
C GLY A 390 5.19 -20.71 -12.95
N PRO A 391 4.46 -21.66 -13.56
CA PRO A 391 4.92 -22.33 -14.80
C PRO A 391 5.14 -21.37 -15.95
N HIS A 392 4.26 -20.37 -16.14
CA HIS A 392 4.44 -19.33 -17.16
C HIS A 392 5.73 -18.54 -16.92
N PHE A 393 5.97 -18.11 -15.67
CA PHE A 393 7.20 -17.41 -15.30
C PHE A 393 8.45 -18.27 -15.62
N ASN A 394 8.48 -19.52 -15.19
CA ASN A 394 9.63 -20.40 -15.40
C ASN A 394 9.97 -20.63 -16.88
N ARG A 395 8.95 -20.57 -17.79
CA ARG A 395 9.13 -20.70 -19.22
C ARG A 395 9.55 -19.40 -19.92
N HIS A 396 9.18 -18.24 -19.39
CA HIS A 396 9.32 -16.95 -20.08
C HIS A 396 10.26 -15.97 -19.34
N LYS A 397 10.83 -16.35 -18.19
CA LYS A 397 11.81 -15.51 -17.48
C LYS A 397 13.02 -15.25 -18.35
N LEU A 398 13.48 -14.00 -18.34
CA LEU A 398 14.65 -13.56 -19.11
C LEU A 398 15.94 -13.64 -18.29
N ARG A 399 15.84 -13.89 -16.96
CA ARG A 399 16.96 -13.94 -16.00
C ARG A 399 16.70 -14.95 -14.90
#